data_a8cc86e632706dca657494b1c4e3326b
#
_entry.id   a8cc86e632706dca657494b1c4e3326b
#
_cell.length_a   1.000
_cell.length_b   1.000
_cell.length_c   1.000
_cell.angle_alpha   90.00
_cell.angle_beta   90.00
_cell.angle_gamma   90.00
#
_symmetry.space_group_name_H-M   'P 1'
#
loop_
_entity.id
_entity.type
_entity.pdbx_description
1 polymer ?
#
loop_
_entity_poly.entity_id
_entity_poly.type
_entity_poly.pdbx_seq_one_letter_code
_entity_poly.pdbx_strand_id
1 'polypeptide(L)'
;MSYGANTNVVRYAEVLLSYLEAVLEANQPIDQALLDATINKVRGRATVGMPRVTETDQTRLREILRRERRVELALEGLRYWDLLRWGTAQDILKADFYGAPFPGAKNMRKKGTATDANNRWFVITRNFRTPDDYRWPIPQSEQDINPNLR
;
A
#
# COMPACT_ATOMS: atom_id res chain seq x y z
N MET A 1 -10.63 29.65 11.43
CA MET A 1 -9.72 29.06 12.43
C MET A 1 -8.62 28.34 11.66
N SER A 2 -7.38 28.79 11.78
CA SER A 2 -6.22 28.10 11.19
C SER A 2 -5.85 26.97 12.15
N TYR A 3 -5.98 25.73 11.71
CA TYR A 3 -5.45 24.60 12.44
C TYR A 3 -3.93 24.59 12.28
N GLY A 4 -3.22 24.99 13.33
CA GLY A 4 -1.74 25.01 13.37
C GLY A 4 -1.10 23.63 13.47
N ALA A 5 -1.73 22.58 12.94
CA ALA A 5 -1.17 21.24 12.92
C ALA A 5 -0.20 21.11 11.74
N ASN A 6 1.08 20.90 12.05
CA ASN A 6 2.08 20.58 11.03
C ASN A 6 1.77 19.23 10.39
N THR A 7 1.67 19.22 9.06
CA THR A 7 1.57 17.96 8.31
C THR A 7 2.98 17.40 8.11
N ASN A 8 3.23 16.21 8.63
CA ASN A 8 4.50 15.54 8.39
C ASN A 8 4.58 15.09 6.92
N VAL A 9 5.59 15.59 6.21
CA VAL A 9 5.83 15.21 4.80
C VAL A 9 6.51 13.83 4.72
N VAL A 10 7.44 13.56 5.64
CA VAL A 10 8.13 12.28 5.77
C VAL A 10 8.24 11.92 7.25
N ARG A 11 7.95 10.67 7.59
CA ARG A 11 8.11 10.16 8.96
C ARG A 11 9.30 9.22 9.07
N TYR A 12 9.90 9.17 10.25
CA TYR A 12 11.05 8.29 10.50
C TYR A 12 10.73 6.81 10.26
N ALA A 13 9.51 6.37 10.53
CA ALA A 13 9.05 5.01 10.21
C ALA A 13 9.16 4.69 8.70
N GLU A 14 8.82 5.64 7.84
CA GLU A 14 8.96 5.48 6.39
C GLU A 14 10.43 5.28 5.99
N VAL A 15 11.34 6.07 6.56
CA VAL A 15 12.78 5.95 6.31
C VAL A 15 13.30 4.57 6.72
N LEU A 16 12.94 4.11 7.92
CA LEU A 16 13.37 2.80 8.42
C LEU A 16 12.87 1.64 7.57
N LEU A 17 11.59 1.67 7.19
CA LEU A 17 10.99 0.62 6.36
C LEU A 17 11.52 0.67 4.92
N SER A 18 11.81 1.86 4.38
CA SER A 18 12.40 2.01 3.06
C SER A 18 13.86 1.54 3.04
N TYR A 19 14.62 1.79 4.12
CA TYR A 19 15.98 1.30 4.24
C TYR A 19 16.02 -0.24 4.27
N LEU A 20 15.18 -0.87 5.10
CA LEU A 20 15.09 -2.33 5.12
C LEU A 20 14.69 -2.90 3.75
N GLU A 21 13.75 -2.25 3.06
CA GLU A 21 13.35 -2.65 1.72
C GLU A 21 14.51 -2.57 0.72
N ALA A 22 15.28 -1.48 0.76
CA ALA A 22 16.44 -1.31 -0.12
C ALA A 22 17.50 -2.40 0.09
N VAL A 23 17.80 -2.76 1.34
CA VAL A 23 18.73 -3.86 1.67
C VAL A 23 18.19 -5.20 1.16
N LEU A 24 16.89 -5.45 1.38
CA LEU A 24 16.21 -6.68 0.95
C LEU A 24 16.21 -6.83 -0.59
N GLU A 25 15.84 -5.79 -1.32
CA GLU A 25 15.76 -5.85 -2.79
C GLU A 25 17.16 -5.80 -3.45
N ALA A 26 18.18 -5.32 -2.73
CA ALA A 26 19.57 -5.42 -3.14
C ALA A 26 20.20 -6.81 -2.86
N ASN A 27 19.42 -7.78 -2.36
CA ASN A 27 19.86 -9.12 -1.97
C ASN A 27 21.04 -9.11 -0.99
N GLN A 28 21.12 -8.10 -0.13
CA GLN A 28 22.15 -8.03 0.90
C GLN A 28 21.78 -8.93 2.09
N PRO A 29 22.77 -9.39 2.85
CA PRO A 29 22.53 -10.16 4.07
C PRO A 29 21.66 -9.39 5.07
N ILE A 30 20.67 -10.08 5.63
CA ILE A 30 19.77 -9.52 6.62
C ILE A 30 19.95 -10.33 7.91
N ASP A 31 20.35 -9.63 8.95
CA ASP A 31 20.48 -10.18 10.28
C ASP A 31 19.46 -9.58 11.26
N GLN A 32 19.44 -10.13 12.46
CA GLN A 32 18.52 -9.65 13.49
C GLN A 32 18.83 -8.23 13.95
N ALA A 33 20.09 -7.79 13.90
CA ALA A 33 20.46 -6.43 14.28
C ALA A 33 19.88 -5.40 13.32
N LEU A 34 19.88 -5.70 12.01
CA LEU A 34 19.23 -4.86 11.00
C LEU A 34 17.71 -4.81 11.21
N LEU A 35 17.08 -5.96 11.47
CA LEU A 35 15.63 -6.01 11.76
C LEU A 35 15.27 -5.18 12.99
N ASP A 36 16.10 -5.23 14.02
CA ASP A 36 15.89 -4.46 15.26
C ASP A 36 16.10 -2.96 15.07
N ALA A 37 17.06 -2.59 14.25
CA ALA A 37 17.31 -1.18 13.92
C ALA A 37 16.23 -0.58 13.00
N THR A 38 15.44 -1.40 12.32
CA THR A 38 14.47 -0.98 11.30
C THR A 38 13.04 -1.35 11.67
N ILE A 39 12.51 -2.45 11.15
CA ILE A 39 11.09 -2.83 11.30
C ILE A 39 10.71 -3.04 12.77
N ASN A 40 11.59 -3.63 13.58
CA ASN A 40 11.29 -3.86 14.99
C ASN A 40 11.29 -2.56 15.80
N LYS A 41 12.04 -1.56 15.38
CA LYS A 41 11.99 -0.23 16.00
C LYS A 41 10.64 0.45 15.75
N VAL A 42 10.05 0.25 14.58
CA VAL A 42 8.70 0.73 14.27
C VAL A 42 7.65 -0.01 15.10
N ARG A 43 7.72 -1.34 15.14
CA ARG A 43 6.77 -2.21 15.84
C ARG A 43 6.86 -2.13 17.37
N GLY A 44 8.06 -1.95 17.89
CA GLY A 44 8.35 -1.91 19.33
C GLY A 44 8.09 -0.59 20.03
N ARG A 45 7.47 0.39 19.35
CA ARG A 45 7.09 1.66 20.01
C ARG A 45 6.17 1.40 21.21
N ALA A 46 6.39 2.13 22.30
CA ALA A 46 5.69 1.91 23.58
C ALA A 46 4.16 1.89 23.46
N THR A 47 3.60 2.65 22.52
CA THR A 47 2.16 2.72 22.28
C THR A 47 1.62 1.63 21.35
N VAL A 48 2.49 0.88 20.68
CA VAL A 48 2.12 -0.12 19.67
C VAL A 48 2.37 -1.54 20.15
N GLY A 49 3.57 -1.82 20.66
CA GLY A 49 3.93 -3.09 21.32
C GLY A 49 3.69 -4.35 20.48
N MET A 50 3.92 -4.29 19.17
CA MET A 50 3.70 -5.42 18.27
C MET A 50 4.81 -6.47 18.40
N PRO A 51 4.51 -7.77 18.17
CA PRO A 51 5.51 -8.83 18.22
C PRO A 51 6.71 -8.53 17.30
N ARG A 52 7.89 -8.89 17.78
CA ARG A 52 9.16 -8.72 17.06
C ARG A 52 9.21 -9.62 15.84
N VAL A 53 9.71 -9.08 14.73
CA VAL A 53 10.02 -9.83 13.51
C VAL A 53 11.40 -10.46 13.66
N THR A 54 11.49 -11.77 13.39
CA THR A 54 12.74 -12.55 13.41
C THR A 54 12.98 -13.29 12.09
N GLU A 55 12.10 -13.08 11.12
CA GLU A 55 12.17 -13.72 9.80
C GLU A 55 13.29 -13.11 8.98
N THR A 56 14.20 -13.95 8.48
CA THR A 56 15.32 -13.57 7.62
C THR A 56 15.23 -14.15 6.21
N ASP A 57 14.29 -15.08 5.96
CA ASP A 57 14.00 -15.51 4.59
C ASP A 57 13.50 -14.32 3.78
N GLN A 58 14.14 -14.03 2.67
CA GLN A 58 13.89 -12.83 1.88
C GLN A 58 12.46 -12.79 1.32
N THR A 59 11.91 -13.92 0.91
CA THR A 59 10.55 -13.95 0.34
C THR A 59 9.51 -13.65 1.40
N ARG A 60 9.60 -14.31 2.54
CA ARG A 60 8.69 -14.11 3.67
C ARG A 60 8.85 -12.72 4.28
N LEU A 61 10.10 -12.25 4.43
CA LEU A 61 10.35 -10.92 4.96
C LEU A 61 9.79 -9.83 4.03
N ARG A 62 9.85 -10.01 2.71
CA ARG A 62 9.23 -9.09 1.74
C ARG A 62 7.73 -8.95 1.97
N GLU A 63 7.03 -10.05 2.20
CA GLU A 63 5.59 -10.02 2.50
C GLU A 63 5.30 -9.31 3.83
N ILE A 64 6.07 -9.62 4.87
CA ILE A 64 5.96 -8.97 6.18
C ILE A 64 6.21 -7.47 6.06
N LEU A 65 7.28 -7.05 5.39
CA LEU A 65 7.63 -5.65 5.19
C LEU A 65 6.57 -4.89 4.40
N ARG A 66 6.08 -5.45 3.30
CA ARG A 66 5.01 -4.85 2.49
C ARG A 66 3.71 -4.69 3.28
N ARG A 67 3.40 -5.66 4.15
CA ARG A 67 2.28 -5.56 5.07
C ARG A 67 2.50 -4.47 6.12
N GLU A 68 3.68 -4.41 6.72
CA GLU A 68 4.03 -3.38 7.72
C GLU A 68 3.94 -1.98 7.12
N ARG A 69 4.51 -1.75 5.94
CA ARG A 69 4.38 -0.47 5.23
C ARG A 69 2.91 -0.09 5.01
N ARG A 70 2.07 -1.04 4.59
CA ARG A 70 0.64 -0.80 4.36
C ARG A 70 -0.08 -0.35 5.62
N VAL A 71 0.26 -0.92 6.78
CA VAL A 71 -0.42 -0.63 8.06
C VAL A 71 0.14 0.64 8.68
N GLU A 72 1.47 0.75 8.76
CA GLU A 72 2.15 1.86 9.41
C GLU A 72 1.95 3.20 8.68
N LEU A 73 1.96 3.16 7.34
CA LEU A 73 1.84 4.34 6.48
C LEU A 73 0.42 4.51 5.93
N ALA A 74 -0.57 3.95 6.63
CA ALA A 74 -1.97 4.07 6.25
C ALA A 74 -2.42 5.54 6.22
N LEU A 75 -3.18 5.92 5.18
CA LEU A 75 -3.71 7.27 4.96
C LEU A 75 -2.66 8.36 4.63
N GLU A 76 -1.39 7.99 4.45
CA GLU A 76 -0.31 8.92 4.08
C GLU A 76 -0.07 9.03 2.57
N GLY A 77 -0.94 8.43 1.76
CA GLY A 77 -0.86 8.48 0.28
C GLY A 77 0.18 7.55 -0.35
N LEU A 78 1.02 6.88 0.45
CA LEU A 78 2.15 6.07 -0.04
C LEU A 78 1.74 4.74 -0.67
N ARG A 79 0.60 4.16 -0.27
CA ARG A 79 0.17 2.83 -0.70
C ARG A 79 0.05 2.67 -2.21
N TYR A 80 -0.50 3.66 -2.89
CA TYR A 80 -0.66 3.62 -4.34
C TYR A 80 0.69 3.54 -5.05
N TRP A 81 1.63 4.38 -4.65
CA TRP A 81 2.99 4.39 -5.19
C TRP A 81 3.76 3.11 -4.92
N ASP A 82 3.61 2.55 -3.72
CA ASP A 82 4.17 1.23 -3.38
C ASP A 82 3.67 0.14 -4.32
N LEU A 83 2.36 0.09 -4.61
CA LEU A 83 1.78 -0.88 -5.52
C LEU A 83 2.29 -0.74 -6.96
N LEU A 84 2.46 0.49 -7.43
CA LEU A 84 3.00 0.75 -8.77
C LEU A 84 4.46 0.29 -8.87
N ARG A 85 5.32 0.73 -7.94
CA ARG A 85 6.76 0.40 -7.99
C ARG A 85 7.07 -1.08 -7.73
N TRP A 86 6.19 -1.80 -7.02
CA TRP A 86 6.29 -3.25 -6.83
C TRP A 86 5.71 -4.05 -8.01
N GLY A 87 5.08 -3.41 -8.97
CA GLY A 87 4.42 -4.08 -10.09
C GLY A 87 3.20 -4.91 -9.70
N THR A 88 2.60 -4.65 -8.52
CA THR A 88 1.48 -5.42 -7.97
C THR A 88 0.13 -4.69 -8.05
N ALA A 89 0.12 -3.52 -8.66
CA ALA A 89 -1.08 -2.70 -8.75
C ALA A 89 -2.21 -3.39 -9.53
N GLN A 90 -1.89 -4.06 -10.62
CA GLN A 90 -2.85 -4.80 -11.44
C GLN A 90 -3.60 -5.89 -10.67
N ASP A 91 -2.95 -6.55 -9.71
CA ASP A 91 -3.56 -7.65 -8.95
C ASP A 91 -4.43 -7.13 -7.81
N ILE A 92 -4.06 -5.99 -7.23
CA ILE A 92 -4.71 -5.43 -6.05
C ILE A 92 -5.77 -4.38 -6.42
N LEU A 93 -5.52 -3.55 -7.43
CA LEU A 93 -6.41 -2.46 -7.81
C LEU A 93 -7.51 -2.90 -8.80
N LYS A 94 -7.42 -4.07 -9.40
CA LYS A 94 -8.42 -4.62 -10.33
C LYS A 94 -9.56 -5.36 -9.62
N ALA A 95 -9.49 -5.54 -8.31
CA ALA A 95 -10.47 -6.28 -7.55
C ALA A 95 -11.72 -5.46 -7.20
N ASP A 96 -12.82 -6.17 -6.95
CA ASP A 96 -14.02 -5.58 -6.36
C ASP A 96 -13.69 -5.01 -4.97
N PHE A 97 -14.20 -3.84 -4.70
CA PHE A 97 -14.04 -3.15 -3.43
C PHE A 97 -15.29 -3.29 -2.58
N TYR A 98 -15.10 -3.78 -1.37
CA TYR A 98 -16.17 -4.03 -0.42
C TYR A 98 -16.01 -3.16 0.83
N GLY A 99 -17.14 -2.70 1.38
CA GLY A 99 -17.19 -2.09 2.70
C GLY A 99 -17.11 -3.13 3.82
N ALA A 100 -17.09 -2.67 5.06
CA ALA A 100 -17.09 -3.55 6.23
C ALA A 100 -18.37 -4.40 6.30
N PRO A 101 -18.29 -5.65 6.79
CA PRO A 101 -19.47 -6.47 7.02
C PRO A 101 -20.31 -5.89 8.16
N PHE A 102 -21.62 -5.85 7.98
CA PHE A 102 -22.57 -5.49 9.04
C PHE A 102 -23.95 -6.16 8.77
N PRO A 103 -24.81 -6.31 9.79
CA PRO A 103 -26.05 -7.07 9.64
C PRO A 103 -26.99 -6.59 8.53
N GLY A 104 -27.03 -5.30 8.25
CA GLY A 104 -27.82 -4.69 7.18
C GLY A 104 -27.18 -4.70 5.79
N ALA A 105 -25.96 -5.19 5.63
CA ALA A 105 -25.20 -5.09 4.38
C ALA A 105 -25.90 -5.75 3.19
N LYS A 106 -26.63 -6.84 3.43
CA LYS A 106 -27.39 -7.57 2.40
C LYS A 106 -28.49 -6.71 1.73
N ASN A 107 -28.98 -5.68 2.41
CA ASN A 107 -30.02 -4.79 1.92
C ASN A 107 -29.46 -3.52 1.28
N MET A 108 -28.13 -3.36 1.26
CA MET A 108 -27.46 -2.21 0.67
C MET A 108 -27.16 -2.44 -0.82
N ARG A 109 -26.66 -1.41 -1.48
CA ARG A 109 -26.30 -1.50 -2.91
C ARG A 109 -25.29 -2.61 -3.15
N LYS A 110 -25.59 -3.49 -4.12
CA LYS A 110 -24.81 -4.66 -4.46
C LYS A 110 -24.50 -4.71 -5.95
N LYS A 111 -23.43 -5.42 -6.29
CA LYS A 111 -23.14 -5.82 -7.66
C LYS A 111 -24.00 -7.05 -7.99
N GLY A 112 -24.98 -6.89 -8.87
CA GLY A 112 -25.91 -7.96 -9.19
C GLY A 112 -26.77 -8.39 -8.00
N THR A 113 -27.14 -9.66 -7.96
CA THR A 113 -27.98 -10.26 -6.90
C THR A 113 -27.18 -11.01 -5.84
N ALA A 114 -25.89 -11.21 -6.05
CA ALA A 114 -25.02 -11.97 -5.14
C ALA A 114 -24.62 -11.14 -3.91
N THR A 115 -24.85 -11.73 -2.74
CA THR A 115 -24.26 -11.25 -1.50
C THR A 115 -22.84 -11.80 -1.44
N ASP A 116 -21.86 -10.97 -1.07
CA ASP A 116 -20.53 -11.47 -0.75
C ASP A 116 -20.62 -12.50 0.39
N ALA A 117 -19.81 -13.58 0.30
CA ALA A 117 -19.81 -14.66 1.27
C ALA A 117 -19.57 -14.19 2.72
N ASN A 118 -18.92 -13.04 2.89
CA ASN A 118 -18.63 -12.44 4.19
C ASN A 118 -19.63 -11.34 4.60
N ASN A 119 -20.79 -11.25 3.97
CA ASN A 119 -21.78 -10.20 4.19
C ASN A 119 -21.23 -8.76 4.05
N ARG A 120 -20.26 -8.59 3.18
CA ARG A 120 -19.69 -7.27 2.89
C ARG A 120 -20.53 -6.53 1.86
N TRP A 121 -20.64 -5.24 2.04
CA TRP A 121 -21.29 -4.37 1.08
C TRP A 121 -20.37 -4.11 -0.12
N PHE A 122 -20.85 -4.43 -1.33
CA PHE A 122 -20.18 -4.07 -2.56
C PHE A 122 -20.23 -2.54 -2.78
N VAL A 123 -19.07 -1.92 -2.94
CA VAL A 123 -18.93 -0.48 -3.20
C VAL A 123 -18.74 -0.21 -4.69
N ILE A 124 -17.68 -0.76 -5.28
CA ILE A 124 -17.30 -0.54 -6.67
C ILE A 124 -16.35 -1.64 -7.17
N THR A 125 -16.39 -1.92 -8.47
CA THR A 125 -15.33 -2.63 -9.17
C THR A 125 -14.28 -1.62 -9.61
N ARG A 126 -13.06 -1.80 -9.17
CA ARG A 126 -11.93 -1.00 -9.65
C ARG A 126 -11.46 -1.53 -10.98
N ASN A 127 -11.06 -0.65 -11.85
CA ASN A 127 -10.44 -0.99 -13.12
C ASN A 127 -8.99 -0.49 -13.12
N PHE A 128 -8.07 -1.37 -13.48
CA PHE A 128 -6.67 -1.06 -13.67
C PHE A 128 -6.23 -1.65 -15.01
N ARG A 129 -5.83 -0.81 -15.95
CA ARG A 129 -5.44 -1.20 -17.31
C ARG A 129 -3.93 -1.36 -17.37
N THR A 130 -3.47 -2.53 -17.70
CA THR A 130 -2.05 -2.82 -17.89
C THR A 130 -1.75 -2.79 -19.39
N PRO A 131 -0.69 -2.08 -19.84
CA PRO A 131 0.33 -1.35 -19.06
C PRO A 131 -0.01 0.12 -18.77
N ASP A 132 -1.12 0.65 -19.30
CA ASP A 132 -1.39 2.09 -19.38
C ASP A 132 -1.43 2.78 -18.02
N ASP A 133 -2.11 2.18 -17.04
CA ASP A 133 -2.31 2.80 -15.72
C ASP A 133 -1.05 2.73 -14.82
N TYR A 134 0.05 2.10 -15.27
CA TYR A 134 1.37 2.23 -14.64
C TYR A 134 2.08 3.53 -15.01
N ARG A 135 1.58 4.25 -16.00
CA ARG A 135 2.15 5.51 -16.46
C ARG A 135 1.11 6.62 -16.38
N TRP A 136 1.52 7.80 -16.02
CA TRP A 136 0.64 8.95 -16.11
C TRP A 136 0.43 9.29 -17.58
N PRO A 137 -0.83 9.44 -18.03
CA PRO A 137 -1.09 9.85 -19.40
C PRO A 137 -0.52 11.25 -19.63
N ILE A 138 0.09 11.46 -20.78
CA ILE A 138 0.52 12.79 -21.19
C ILE A 138 -0.75 13.64 -21.40
N PRO A 139 -0.85 14.84 -20.81
CA PRO A 139 -2.01 15.71 -20.97
C PRO A 139 -2.32 15.95 -22.45
N GLN A 140 -3.59 15.98 -22.80
CA GLN A 140 -4.02 16.19 -24.20
C GLN A 140 -3.47 17.50 -24.76
N SER A 141 -3.41 18.55 -23.97
CA SER A 141 -2.82 19.83 -24.35
C SER A 141 -1.37 19.72 -24.83
N GLU A 142 -0.57 18.84 -24.22
CA GLU A 142 0.82 18.62 -24.63
C GLU A 142 0.91 17.82 -25.94
N GLN A 143 0.02 16.83 -26.10
CA GLN A 143 -0.07 16.04 -27.33
C GLN A 143 -0.55 16.86 -28.53
N ASP A 144 -1.38 17.88 -28.30
CA ASP A 144 -1.88 18.77 -29.34
C ASP A 144 -0.77 19.72 -29.84
N ILE A 145 0.16 20.09 -28.96
CA ILE A 145 1.32 20.92 -29.30
C ILE A 145 2.44 20.09 -29.95
N ASN A 146 2.67 18.89 -29.47
CA ASN A 146 3.75 18.01 -29.95
C ASN A 146 3.21 16.63 -30.37
N PRO A 147 3.00 16.41 -31.70
CA PRO A 147 2.45 15.15 -32.21
C PRO A 147 3.34 13.92 -31.97
N ASN A 148 4.62 14.11 -31.59
CA ASN A 148 5.51 12.99 -31.24
C ASN A 148 5.23 12.40 -29.85
N LEU A 149 4.30 12.98 -29.09
CA LEU A 149 3.88 12.50 -27.77
C LEU A 149 2.64 11.58 -27.83
N ARG A 150 2.20 11.19 -29.02
CA ARG A 150 1.04 10.29 -29.24
C ARG A 150 1.43 8.82 -29.25
#